data_13555cc2f35a66891e2f11bc121f037b
#
_entry.id   13555cc2f35a66891e2f11bc121f037b
#
_cell.length_a   1.000
_cell.length_b   1.000
_cell.length_c   1.000
_cell.angle_alpha   90.00
_cell.angle_beta   90.00
_cell.angle_gamma   90.00
#
_symmetry.space_group_name_H-M   'P 1'
#
loop_
_entity.id
_entity.type
_entity.pdbx_description
1 polymer ?
#
loop_
_entity_poly.entity_id
_entity_poly.type
_entity_poly.pdbx_seq_one_letter_code
_entity_poly.pdbx_strand_id
1 'polypeptide(L)'
;MFAKSYQSRKFLLTINNPESAGMTHEEIIDRAQKFNPDYFCMADEIGASGTYHTHVYLYSDSPMRFETVKKRFPTAHIDKAAGSSRSNRDYIRKEGKWADTDKADTRVEGSFKEFGT
;
A
#
# COMPACT_ATOMS: atom_id res chain seq x y z
N MET A 1 4.06 -17.75 21.47
CA MET A 1 3.76 -16.65 20.57
C MET A 1 3.21 -17.17 19.24
N PHE A 2 2.21 -16.51 18.72
CA PHE A 2 1.52 -17.02 17.54
C PHE A 2 1.74 -16.07 16.37
N ALA A 3 2.15 -16.62 15.24
CA ALA A 3 2.20 -15.88 13.99
C ALA A 3 0.76 -15.60 13.54
N LYS A 4 0.57 -14.48 12.85
CA LYS A 4 -0.72 -14.18 12.26
C LYS A 4 -0.94 -15.15 11.10
N SER A 5 -2.05 -15.89 11.13
CA SER A 5 -2.37 -16.91 10.13
C SER A 5 -3.73 -16.65 9.51
N TYR A 6 -3.91 -15.45 8.97
CA TYR A 6 -5.15 -15.12 8.28
C TYR A 6 -4.85 -14.77 6.83
N GLN A 7 -5.92 -14.72 6.05
CA GLN A 7 -5.85 -14.30 4.65
C GLN A 7 -6.92 -13.26 4.38
N SER A 8 -6.70 -12.46 3.37
CA SER A 8 -7.65 -11.44 2.97
C SER A 8 -7.49 -11.16 1.48
N ARG A 9 -8.57 -10.69 0.88
CA ARG A 9 -8.54 -10.24 -0.52
C ARG A 9 -7.97 -8.83 -0.65
N LYS A 10 -7.86 -8.10 0.45
CA LYS A 10 -7.44 -6.70 0.45
C LYS A 10 -6.43 -6.44 1.56
N PHE A 11 -5.32 -5.82 1.21
CA PHE A 11 -4.33 -5.37 2.18
C PHE A 11 -3.89 -3.94 1.89
N LEU A 12 -3.67 -3.19 2.96
CA LEU A 12 -3.07 -1.87 2.91
C LEU A 12 -1.73 -1.93 3.65
N LEU A 13 -0.68 -1.57 2.96
CA LEU A 13 0.69 -1.62 3.49
C LEU A 13 1.23 -0.21 3.64
N THR A 14 2.03 0.01 4.69
CA THR A 14 2.79 1.24 4.87
C THR A 14 4.26 0.86 5.00
N ILE A 15 5.09 1.37 4.11
CA ILE A 15 6.53 1.11 4.10
C ILE A 15 7.24 2.40 4.45
N ASN A 16 7.79 2.48 5.66
CA ASN A 16 8.55 3.66 6.09
C ASN A 16 9.95 3.61 5.51
N ASN A 17 10.44 4.76 5.04
CA ASN A 17 11.77 4.90 4.48
C ASN A 17 12.07 3.78 3.47
N PRO A 18 11.27 3.68 2.39
CA PRO A 18 11.34 2.54 1.48
C PRO A 18 12.71 2.35 0.84
N GLU A 19 13.40 3.42 0.49
CA GLU A 19 14.73 3.29 -0.12
C GLU A 19 15.72 2.63 0.81
N SER A 20 15.71 2.99 2.08
CA SER A 20 16.59 2.39 3.10
C SER A 20 16.30 0.91 3.27
N ALA A 21 15.08 0.50 3.00
CA ALA A 21 14.66 -0.89 3.09
C ALA A 21 14.86 -1.67 1.79
N GLY A 22 15.44 -1.03 0.76
CA GLY A 22 15.61 -1.65 -0.55
C GLY A 22 14.32 -1.75 -1.35
N MET A 23 13.31 -0.94 -0.99
CA MET A 23 12.00 -0.97 -1.61
C MET A 23 11.80 0.23 -2.53
N THR A 24 12.48 0.22 -3.68
CA THR A 24 12.20 1.19 -4.74
C THR A 24 10.81 0.92 -5.29
N HIS A 25 10.24 1.87 -6.04
CA HIS A 25 8.94 1.66 -6.70
C HIS A 25 8.95 0.42 -7.57
N GLU A 26 10.02 0.19 -8.32
CA GLU A 26 10.14 -1.00 -9.17
C GLU A 26 10.12 -2.29 -8.35
N GLU A 27 10.84 -2.30 -7.24
CA GLU A 27 10.88 -3.46 -6.36
C GLU A 27 9.51 -3.73 -5.72
N ILE A 28 8.82 -2.67 -5.29
CA ILE A 28 7.47 -2.80 -4.73
C ILE A 28 6.52 -3.39 -5.78
N ILE A 29 6.56 -2.86 -7.00
CA ILE A 29 5.70 -3.35 -8.08
C ILE A 29 6.00 -4.82 -8.38
N ASP A 30 7.27 -5.19 -8.50
CA ASP A 30 7.67 -6.57 -8.78
C ASP A 30 7.13 -7.53 -7.72
N ARG A 31 7.28 -7.17 -6.45
CA ARG A 31 6.82 -8.00 -5.34
C ARG A 31 5.30 -8.10 -5.30
N ALA A 32 4.62 -6.99 -5.59
CA ALA A 32 3.16 -6.96 -5.65
C ALA A 32 2.63 -7.83 -6.79
N GLN A 33 3.26 -7.77 -7.95
CA GLN A 33 2.83 -8.54 -9.12
C GLN A 33 2.89 -10.05 -8.91
N LYS A 34 3.75 -10.52 -8.02
CA LYS A 34 3.84 -11.95 -7.70
C LYS A 34 2.56 -12.50 -7.06
N PHE A 35 1.70 -11.62 -6.53
CA PHE A 35 0.38 -12.03 -6.04
C PHE A 35 -0.65 -12.11 -7.15
N ASN A 36 -0.31 -11.66 -8.35
CA ASN A 36 -1.23 -11.55 -9.48
C ASN A 36 -2.52 -10.81 -9.06
N PRO A 37 -2.40 -9.61 -8.49
CA PRO A 37 -3.57 -8.91 -7.98
C PRO A 37 -4.47 -8.41 -9.11
N ASP A 38 -5.77 -8.30 -8.81
CA ASP A 38 -6.73 -7.73 -9.74
C ASP A 38 -6.61 -6.22 -9.79
N TYR A 39 -6.20 -5.62 -8.67
CA TYR A 39 -5.94 -4.19 -8.62
C TYR A 39 -4.83 -3.88 -7.63
N PHE A 40 -3.99 -2.92 -7.99
CA PHE A 40 -2.89 -2.44 -7.16
C PHE A 40 -2.78 -0.94 -7.34
N CYS A 41 -2.51 -0.23 -6.24
CA CYS A 41 -2.06 1.16 -6.37
C CYS A 41 -1.10 1.49 -5.23
N MET A 42 -0.28 2.51 -5.46
CA MET A 42 0.68 3.00 -4.48
C MET A 42 0.96 4.48 -4.67
N ALA A 43 1.36 5.13 -3.61
CA ALA A 43 1.84 6.51 -3.66
C ALA A 43 2.72 6.79 -2.45
N ASP A 44 3.62 7.76 -2.60
CA ASP A 44 4.49 8.19 -1.53
C ASP A 44 3.88 9.37 -0.79
N GLU A 45 4.22 9.46 0.50
CA GLU A 45 3.82 10.56 1.37
C GLU A 45 4.99 10.95 2.28
N ILE A 46 4.97 12.22 2.71
CA ILE A 46 5.88 12.69 3.76
C ILE A 46 5.01 13.10 4.93
N GLY A 47 5.12 12.39 6.03
CA GLY A 47 4.30 12.65 7.21
C GLY A 47 4.67 13.99 7.89
N ALA A 48 3.84 14.40 8.84
CA ALA A 48 4.04 15.65 9.57
C ALA A 48 5.39 15.73 10.27
N SER A 49 5.93 14.58 10.67
CA SER A 49 7.26 14.50 11.32
C SER A 49 8.41 14.45 10.30
N GLY A 50 8.10 14.50 9.01
CA GLY A 50 9.09 14.41 7.95
C GLY A 50 9.45 13.00 7.50
N THR A 51 8.79 11.99 8.04
CA THR A 51 9.05 10.61 7.64
C THR A 51 8.49 10.33 6.24
N TYR A 52 9.39 9.90 5.36
CA TYR A 52 8.98 9.47 4.01
C TYR A 52 8.44 8.04 4.09
N HIS A 53 7.28 7.82 3.49
CA HIS A 53 6.71 6.47 3.45
C HIS A 53 5.90 6.25 2.18
N THR A 54 5.69 4.97 1.85
CA THR A 54 4.89 4.56 0.71
C THR A 54 3.69 3.77 1.21
N HIS A 55 2.51 4.14 0.74
CA HIS A 55 1.30 3.34 0.94
C HIS A 55 1.08 2.47 -0.28
N VAL A 56 0.71 1.21 -0.04
CA VAL A 56 0.43 0.23 -1.09
C VAL A 56 -0.91 -0.43 -0.81
N TYR A 57 -1.78 -0.47 -1.80
CA TYR A 57 -3.04 -1.20 -1.71
C TYR A 57 -3.03 -2.35 -2.69
N LEU A 58 -3.40 -3.54 -2.19
CA LEU A 58 -3.50 -4.77 -2.98
C LEU A 58 -4.91 -5.34 -2.89
N TYR A 59 -5.50 -5.66 -4.02
CA TYR A 59 -6.76 -6.40 -4.08
C TYR A 59 -6.61 -7.61 -4.99
N SER A 60 -7.06 -8.77 -4.53
CA SER A 60 -7.11 -9.98 -5.33
C SER A 60 -8.37 -10.76 -5.00
N ASP A 61 -9.05 -11.27 -6.02
CA ASP A 61 -10.21 -12.16 -5.83
C ASP A 61 -9.82 -13.43 -5.09
N SER A 62 -8.59 -13.89 -5.30
CA SER A 62 -8.04 -15.01 -4.54
C SER A 62 -7.41 -14.47 -3.27
N PRO A 63 -7.84 -14.92 -2.09
CA PRO A 63 -7.28 -14.40 -0.84
C PRO A 63 -5.77 -14.59 -0.76
N MET A 64 -5.10 -13.57 -0.23
CA MET A 64 -3.65 -13.56 -0.01
C MET A 64 -3.40 -13.82 1.47
N ARG A 65 -2.41 -14.66 1.77
CA ARG A 65 -2.06 -14.99 3.15
C ARG A 65 -1.20 -13.87 3.74
N PHE A 66 -1.51 -13.48 4.96
CA PHE A 66 -0.73 -12.46 5.67
C PHE A 66 0.75 -12.82 5.68
N GLU A 67 1.08 -14.07 5.98
CA GLU A 67 2.46 -14.51 6.04
C GLU A 67 3.21 -14.28 4.74
N THR A 68 2.55 -14.53 3.61
CA THR A 68 3.15 -14.32 2.29
C THR A 68 3.35 -12.83 2.02
N VAL A 69 2.37 -12.01 2.39
CA VAL A 69 2.50 -10.54 2.25
C VAL A 69 3.66 -10.04 3.11
N LYS A 70 3.75 -10.49 4.35
CA LYS A 70 4.83 -10.09 5.27
C LYS A 70 6.19 -10.55 4.77
N LYS A 71 6.25 -11.74 4.19
CA LYS A 71 7.51 -12.27 3.65
C LYS A 71 8.02 -11.43 2.48
N ARG A 72 7.11 -10.96 1.62
CA ARG A 72 7.48 -10.13 0.47
C ARG A 72 7.75 -8.68 0.84
N PHE A 73 7.10 -8.19 1.89
CA PHE A 73 7.26 -6.81 2.37
C PHE A 73 7.59 -6.83 3.85
N PRO A 74 8.80 -7.29 4.21
CA PRO A 74 9.13 -7.56 5.63
C PRO A 74 9.16 -6.32 6.52
N THR A 75 9.43 -5.14 5.97
CA THR A 75 9.47 -3.91 6.76
C THR A 75 8.12 -3.18 6.78
N ALA A 76 7.13 -3.67 6.03
CA ALA A 76 5.84 -3.00 5.93
C ALA A 76 5.00 -3.21 7.18
N HIS A 77 4.25 -2.16 7.54
CA HIS A 77 3.10 -2.32 8.42
C HIS A 77 1.94 -2.79 7.54
N ILE A 78 1.30 -3.89 7.91
CA ILE A 78 0.31 -4.56 7.07
C ILE A 78 -1.03 -4.61 7.79
N ASP A 79 -2.06 -4.04 7.17
CA ASP A 79 -3.43 -4.08 7.67
C ASP A 79 -4.33 -4.72 6.63
N LYS A 80 -5.40 -5.38 7.09
CA LYS A 80 -6.51 -5.70 6.22
C LYS A 80 -7.14 -4.39 5.79
N ALA A 81 -7.36 -4.20 4.50
CA ALA A 81 -8.00 -3.00 4.02
C ALA A 81 -9.51 -3.10 4.19
N ALA A 82 -10.13 -2.01 4.64
CA ALA A 82 -11.58 -1.89 4.70
C ALA A 82 -12.06 -1.11 3.47
N GLY A 83 -13.32 -1.26 3.14
CA GLY A 83 -13.93 -0.53 2.05
C GLY A 83 -13.61 -1.09 0.67
N SER A 84 -13.98 -0.35 -0.35
CA SER A 84 -13.78 -0.75 -1.74
C SER A 84 -12.38 -0.38 -2.23
N SER A 85 -11.99 -0.91 -3.39
CA SER A 85 -10.76 -0.51 -4.06
C SER A 85 -10.79 0.97 -4.40
N ARG A 86 -11.94 1.48 -4.83
CA ARG A 86 -12.10 2.92 -5.11
C ARG A 86 -11.85 3.77 -3.87
N SER A 87 -12.41 3.36 -2.73
CA SER A 87 -12.22 4.06 -1.47
C SER A 87 -10.75 4.08 -1.04
N ASN A 88 -10.06 2.98 -1.18
CA ASN A 88 -8.64 2.88 -0.85
C ASN A 88 -7.78 3.67 -1.83
N ARG A 89 -8.13 3.66 -3.11
CA ARG A 89 -7.45 4.45 -4.12
C ARG A 89 -7.57 5.95 -3.82
N ASP A 90 -8.76 6.40 -3.45
CA ASP A 90 -8.98 7.80 -3.09
C ASP A 90 -8.13 8.20 -1.89
N TYR A 91 -8.04 7.34 -0.88
CA TYR A 91 -7.20 7.59 0.29
C TYR A 91 -5.72 7.72 -0.11
N ILE A 92 -5.23 6.80 -0.93
CA ILE A 92 -3.82 6.80 -1.35
C ILE A 92 -3.50 8.02 -2.22
N ARG A 93 -4.42 8.42 -3.09
CA ARG A 93 -4.27 9.62 -3.91
C ARG A 93 -4.59 10.91 -3.17
N LYS A 94 -5.18 10.81 -1.99
CA LYS A 94 -5.71 11.95 -1.23
C LYS A 94 -6.73 12.72 -2.05
N GLU A 95 -7.64 11.97 -2.66
CA GLU A 95 -8.76 12.51 -3.46
C GLU A 95 -10.09 12.23 -2.76
N GLY A 96 -11.20 12.62 -3.38
CA GLY A 96 -12.52 12.44 -2.80
C GLY A 96 -12.62 13.19 -1.49
N LYS A 97 -13.04 12.50 -0.43
CA LYS A 97 -13.19 13.12 0.89
C LYS A 97 -11.89 13.60 1.52
N TRP A 98 -10.73 13.20 0.97
CA TRP A 98 -9.42 13.57 1.50
C TRP A 98 -8.83 14.81 0.83
N ALA A 99 -9.39 15.24 -0.30
CA ALA A 99 -8.84 16.31 -1.12
C ALA A 99 -8.74 17.66 -0.41
N ASP A 100 -9.69 17.94 0.45
CA ASP A 100 -9.77 19.22 1.16
C ASP A 100 -9.30 19.12 2.62
N THR A 101 -8.52 18.10 2.93
CA THR A 101 -7.99 17.92 4.27
C THR A 101 -6.48 18.21 4.29
N ASP A 102 -5.93 18.37 5.49
CA ASP A 102 -4.49 18.51 5.67
C ASP A 102 -3.71 17.28 5.20
N LYS A 103 -4.38 16.14 5.06
CA LYS A 103 -3.75 14.92 4.52
C LYS A 103 -3.33 15.08 3.07
N ALA A 104 -4.01 15.94 2.30
CA ALA A 104 -3.65 16.21 0.91
C ALA A 104 -2.26 16.83 0.79
N ASP A 105 -1.82 17.56 1.82
CA ASP A 105 -0.52 18.23 1.82
C ASP A 105 0.65 17.28 2.02
N THR A 106 0.38 16.02 2.38
CA THR A 106 1.44 15.02 2.59
C THR A 106 1.85 14.31 1.30
N ARG A 107 1.15 14.55 0.20
CA ARG A 107 1.42 13.88 -1.08
C ARG A 107 2.80 14.21 -1.64
N VAL A 108 3.44 13.21 -2.23
CA VAL A 108 4.59 13.42 -3.09
C VAL A 108 4.08 13.40 -4.53
N GLU A 109 4.12 14.54 -5.20
CA GLU A 109 3.58 14.68 -6.55
C GLU A 109 4.26 13.70 -7.51
N GLY A 110 3.44 13.10 -8.39
CA GLY A 110 3.92 12.19 -9.40
C GLY A 110 4.26 10.79 -8.92
N SER A 111 4.06 10.51 -7.61
CA SER A 111 4.42 9.20 -7.06
C SER A 111 3.33 8.14 -7.20
N PHE A 112 2.11 8.53 -7.54
CA PHE A 112 1.01 7.58 -7.64
C PHE A 112 1.19 6.65 -8.86
N LYS A 113 1.03 5.35 -8.61
CA LYS A 113 1.05 4.33 -9.66
C LYS A 113 -0.06 3.33 -9.40
N GLU A 114 -0.63 2.80 -10.48
CA GLU A 114 -1.66 1.78 -10.36
C GLU A 114 -1.64 0.85 -11.56
N PHE A 115 -2.15 -0.36 -11.36
CA PHE A 115 -2.46 -1.28 -12.46
C PHE A 115 -3.63 -2.17 -12.06
N GLY A 116 -4.32 -2.70 -13.09
CA GLY A 116 -5.52 -3.50 -12.90
C GLY A 116 -6.78 -2.64 -12.93
N THR A 117 -7.87 -3.24 -12.55
CA THR A 117 -9.20 -2.59 -12.61
C THR A 117 -9.97 -2.69 -11.31
#